data_d7ca8ce3337f1dd6d1f24fb53b9346ab
#
_entry.id   d7ca8ce3337f1dd6d1f24fb53b9346ab
#
_cell.length_a   1.000
_cell.length_b   1.000
_cell.length_c   1.000
_cell.angle_alpha   90.00
_cell.angle_beta   90.00
_cell.angle_gamma   90.00
#
_symmetry.space_group_name_H-M   'P 1'
#
loop_
_entity.id
_entity.type
_entity.pdbx_description
1 polymer ?
#
loop_
_entity_poly.entity_id
_entity_poly.type
_entity_poly.pdbx_seq_one_letter_code
_entity_poly.pdbx_strand_id
1 'polypeptide(L)'
;MKILVTGGAGFIGSNFIHYWLKHHPDDKIINLDKLTYAGNLDNLRDVQNHPKYQFVRGDICDGDLVNELMGDVDIVVHFAAESHVDRSITGPQIFVQTNVVGTQILLDAAVRHEVKRFHHISTDEVYGSLELDSHERFHEARKYDPRSPYSASKAGADHIVLAYHHTYKLPVTISNCSNNFGPYQYPEKLIPFFVTNLIDNKKVPVYGDGLYVRDWLHVEDHCRAIDLILTKGKPGETYCVGGNAEIPNIELTRKILKLMGKGEEFIAYVTDRPGHDRRYAIDASKIENELGWKPMHGFDEALRKTVAWYQENEWWWRKLKRDFGK
;
A
#
# COMPACT_ATOMS: atom_id res chain seq x y z
N MET A 1 -17.93 -15.12 5.53
CA MET A 1 -17.50 -14.15 6.59
C MET A 1 -17.93 -12.73 6.18
N LYS A 2 -17.92 -11.79 7.13
CA LYS A 2 -18.12 -10.36 6.84
C LYS A 2 -16.84 -9.59 7.16
N ILE A 3 -16.33 -8.88 6.17
CA ILE A 3 -15.03 -8.22 6.22
C ILE A 3 -15.24 -6.71 6.11
N LEU A 4 -14.68 -5.95 7.04
CA LEU A 4 -14.54 -4.52 6.94
C LEU A 4 -13.17 -4.20 6.30
N VAL A 5 -13.20 -3.65 5.10
CA VAL A 5 -12.03 -3.12 4.40
C VAL A 5 -12.05 -1.60 4.55
N THR A 6 -11.05 -1.02 5.17
CA THR A 6 -10.91 0.44 5.23
C THR A 6 -9.91 0.93 4.20
N GLY A 7 -10.18 2.05 3.54
CA GLY A 7 -9.32 2.53 2.45
C GLY A 7 -9.44 1.71 1.16
N GLY A 8 -10.57 1.01 0.98
CA GLY A 8 -10.78 0.10 -0.13
C GLY A 8 -11.02 0.79 -1.48
N ALA A 9 -11.24 2.11 -1.53
CA ALA A 9 -11.25 2.87 -2.78
C ALA A 9 -9.86 3.35 -3.21
N GLY A 10 -8.82 3.11 -2.39
CA GLY A 10 -7.41 3.35 -2.73
C GLY A 10 -6.82 2.26 -3.62
N PHE A 11 -5.53 2.38 -3.94
CA PHE A 11 -4.81 1.48 -4.85
C PHE A 11 -4.81 0.02 -4.36
N ILE A 12 -4.16 -0.25 -3.22
CA ILE A 12 -4.01 -1.64 -2.74
C ILE A 12 -5.34 -2.19 -2.28
N GLY A 13 -6.15 -1.38 -1.56
CA GLY A 13 -7.45 -1.78 -1.06
C GLY A 13 -8.44 -2.20 -2.16
N SER A 14 -8.47 -1.49 -3.29
CA SER A 14 -9.34 -1.86 -4.41
C SER A 14 -8.92 -3.16 -5.08
N ASN A 15 -7.60 -3.35 -5.30
CA ASN A 15 -7.08 -4.63 -5.80
C ASN A 15 -7.37 -5.79 -4.83
N PHE A 16 -7.29 -5.56 -3.52
CA PHE A 16 -7.66 -6.55 -2.52
C PHE A 16 -9.15 -6.90 -2.59
N ILE A 17 -10.04 -5.92 -2.74
CA ILE A 17 -11.49 -6.16 -2.89
C ILE A 17 -11.78 -7.01 -4.14
N HIS A 18 -11.19 -6.68 -5.30
CA HIS A 18 -11.30 -7.51 -6.51
C HIS A 18 -10.80 -8.92 -6.29
N TYR A 19 -9.61 -9.05 -5.69
CA TYR A 19 -9.01 -10.34 -5.38
C TYR A 19 -9.92 -11.15 -4.46
N TRP A 20 -10.40 -10.57 -3.35
CA TRP A 20 -11.19 -11.27 -2.34
C TRP A 20 -12.53 -11.74 -2.88
N LEU A 21 -13.29 -10.87 -3.56
CA LEU A 21 -14.58 -11.25 -4.17
C LEU A 21 -14.45 -12.38 -5.18
N LYS A 22 -13.31 -12.46 -5.89
CA LYS A 22 -13.02 -13.53 -6.85
C LYS A 22 -12.70 -14.85 -6.18
N HIS A 23 -11.94 -14.85 -5.09
CA HIS A 23 -11.42 -16.08 -4.47
C HIS A 23 -12.26 -16.54 -3.27
N HIS A 24 -13.08 -15.66 -2.68
CA HIS A 24 -13.96 -15.93 -1.55
C HIS A 24 -15.40 -15.46 -1.84
N PRO A 25 -16.10 -16.08 -2.80
CA PRO A 25 -17.38 -15.58 -3.34
C PRO A 25 -18.53 -15.59 -2.33
N ASP A 26 -18.40 -16.34 -1.22
CA ASP A 26 -19.42 -16.39 -0.16
C ASP A 26 -19.28 -15.28 0.86
N ASP A 27 -18.14 -14.60 0.92
CA ASP A 27 -17.86 -13.56 1.90
C ASP A 27 -18.48 -12.21 1.49
N LYS A 28 -18.82 -11.39 2.50
CA LYS A 28 -19.33 -10.04 2.32
C LYS A 28 -18.25 -9.02 2.66
N ILE A 29 -18.15 -7.98 1.84
CA ILE A 29 -17.23 -6.86 2.06
C ILE A 29 -18.02 -5.59 2.35
N ILE A 30 -17.70 -4.92 3.45
CA ILE A 30 -18.00 -3.50 3.69
C ILE A 30 -16.71 -2.73 3.40
N ASN A 31 -16.77 -1.79 2.47
CA ASN A 31 -15.67 -0.89 2.16
C ASN A 31 -15.93 0.48 2.79
N LEU A 32 -15.22 0.83 3.84
CA LEU A 32 -15.24 2.16 4.47
C LEU A 32 -14.11 3.00 3.87
N ASP A 33 -14.46 4.08 3.18
CA ASP A 33 -13.47 5.00 2.61
C ASP A 33 -13.96 6.45 2.69
N LYS A 34 -13.08 7.35 3.08
CA LYS A 34 -13.36 8.78 3.20
C LYS A 34 -13.41 9.48 1.85
N LEU A 35 -12.83 8.85 0.81
CA LEU A 35 -12.61 9.42 -0.51
C LEU A 35 -11.78 10.70 -0.45
N THR A 36 -10.61 10.62 0.19
CA THR A 36 -9.60 11.67 0.13
C THR A 36 -8.96 11.69 -1.26
N TYR A 37 -7.86 12.38 -1.45
CA TYR A 37 -7.27 12.61 -2.76
C TYR A 37 -6.96 11.32 -3.58
N ALA A 38 -6.61 10.22 -2.91
CA ALA A 38 -6.26 8.95 -3.55
C ALA A 38 -7.42 7.93 -3.59
N GLY A 39 -8.52 8.20 -2.88
CA GLY A 39 -9.73 7.37 -2.91
C GLY A 39 -10.54 7.62 -4.19
N ASN A 40 -10.75 6.58 -5.00
CA ASN A 40 -11.43 6.70 -6.29
C ASN A 40 -12.37 5.50 -6.52
N LEU A 41 -13.68 5.78 -6.56
CA LEU A 41 -14.69 4.74 -6.77
C LEU A 41 -14.63 4.08 -8.16
N ASP A 42 -14.00 4.75 -9.15
CA ASP A 42 -13.77 4.11 -10.44
C ASP A 42 -12.82 2.90 -10.37
N ASN A 43 -12.05 2.77 -9.29
CA ASN A 43 -11.24 1.57 -9.02
C ASN A 43 -12.11 0.32 -8.80
N LEU A 44 -13.36 0.51 -8.41
CA LEU A 44 -14.32 -0.54 -8.02
C LEU A 44 -15.58 -0.56 -8.91
N ARG A 45 -15.52 0.12 -10.07
CA ARG A 45 -16.67 0.30 -10.96
C ARG A 45 -17.32 -1.01 -11.40
N ASP A 46 -16.53 -2.04 -11.64
CA ASP A 46 -16.97 -3.36 -12.08
C ASP A 46 -17.59 -4.22 -10.95
N VAL A 47 -17.28 -3.90 -9.70
CA VAL A 47 -17.81 -4.59 -8.52
C VAL A 47 -18.80 -3.76 -7.69
N GLN A 48 -19.07 -2.50 -8.07
CA GLN A 48 -19.95 -1.60 -7.30
C GLN A 48 -21.37 -2.15 -7.06
N ASN A 49 -21.87 -2.98 -7.97
CA ASN A 49 -23.19 -3.60 -7.89
C ASN A 49 -23.12 -5.10 -7.48
N HIS A 50 -21.96 -5.57 -7.03
CA HIS A 50 -21.82 -6.96 -6.61
C HIS A 50 -22.62 -7.22 -5.32
N PRO A 51 -23.44 -8.30 -5.22
CA PRO A 51 -24.36 -8.53 -4.09
C PRO A 51 -23.68 -8.73 -2.75
N LYS A 52 -22.37 -9.00 -2.75
CA LYS A 52 -21.53 -9.20 -1.57
C LYS A 52 -20.65 -7.97 -1.26
N TYR A 53 -20.79 -6.88 -1.99
CA TYR A 53 -20.03 -5.65 -1.78
C TYR A 53 -20.95 -4.50 -1.35
N GLN A 54 -20.52 -3.77 -0.33
CA GLN A 54 -21.17 -2.54 0.14
C GLN A 54 -20.12 -1.45 0.32
N PHE A 55 -20.38 -0.29 -0.26
CA PHE A 55 -19.57 0.90 -0.02
C PHE A 55 -20.21 1.78 1.05
N VAL A 56 -19.39 2.27 1.97
CA VAL A 56 -19.77 3.28 2.97
C VAL A 56 -18.76 4.42 2.89
N ARG A 57 -19.25 5.63 2.64
CA ARG A 57 -18.42 6.83 2.70
C ARG A 57 -18.29 7.30 4.13
N GLY A 58 -17.09 7.31 4.69
CA GLY A 58 -16.84 7.76 6.06
C GLY A 58 -15.40 7.79 6.45
N ASP A 59 -15.12 8.43 7.57
CA ASP A 59 -13.78 8.58 8.14
C ASP A 59 -13.55 7.52 9.21
N ILE A 60 -12.39 6.86 9.21
CA ILE A 60 -11.98 5.95 10.29
C ILE A 60 -11.80 6.66 11.64
N CYS A 61 -11.70 7.99 11.64
CA CYS A 61 -11.68 8.82 12.84
C CYS A 61 -13.08 9.12 13.41
N ASP A 62 -14.15 8.73 12.72
CA ASP A 62 -15.53 8.82 13.21
C ASP A 62 -15.86 7.57 14.04
N GLY A 63 -15.71 7.68 15.37
CA GLY A 63 -15.87 6.56 16.29
C GLY A 63 -17.29 5.99 16.31
N ASP A 64 -18.32 6.80 16.11
CA ASP A 64 -19.72 6.33 16.12
C ASP A 64 -19.99 5.50 14.86
N LEU A 65 -19.59 5.99 13.68
CA LEU A 65 -19.70 5.26 12.43
C LEU A 65 -18.91 3.95 12.46
N VAL A 66 -17.66 4.00 12.92
CA VAL A 66 -16.80 2.81 13.04
C VAL A 66 -17.43 1.77 13.96
N ASN A 67 -17.96 2.19 15.10
CA ASN A 67 -18.63 1.31 16.05
C ASN A 67 -19.91 0.67 15.47
N GLU A 68 -20.71 1.42 14.72
CA GLU A 68 -21.90 0.90 14.03
C GLU A 68 -21.52 -0.16 12.98
N LEU A 69 -20.51 0.12 12.14
CA LEU A 69 -20.07 -0.80 11.10
C LEU A 69 -19.45 -2.08 11.65
N MET A 70 -18.84 -2.03 12.83
CA MET A 70 -18.13 -3.15 13.44
C MET A 70 -19.05 -4.25 13.99
N GLY A 71 -20.35 -3.98 14.18
CA GLY A 71 -21.29 -4.80 14.96
C GLY A 71 -21.38 -6.29 14.60
N ASP A 72 -21.19 -6.67 13.35
CA ASP A 72 -21.22 -8.06 12.88
C ASP A 72 -20.05 -8.40 11.94
N VAL A 73 -18.94 -7.68 12.06
CA VAL A 73 -17.71 -7.88 11.30
C VAL A 73 -16.90 -9.02 11.91
N ASP A 74 -16.51 -9.98 11.06
CA ASP A 74 -15.60 -11.05 11.45
C ASP A 74 -14.14 -10.63 11.39
N ILE A 75 -13.78 -9.88 10.32
CA ILE A 75 -12.39 -9.55 9.98
C ILE A 75 -12.31 -8.06 9.59
N VAL A 76 -11.28 -7.38 10.08
CA VAL A 76 -10.89 -6.04 9.61
C VAL A 76 -9.61 -6.14 8.80
N VAL A 77 -9.58 -5.53 7.61
CA VAL A 77 -8.38 -5.33 6.80
C VAL A 77 -8.18 -3.83 6.60
N HIS A 78 -7.16 -3.30 7.27
CA HIS A 78 -6.99 -1.87 7.42
C HIS A 78 -5.94 -1.30 6.45
N PHE A 79 -6.42 -0.74 5.31
CA PHE A 79 -5.59 -0.04 4.32
C PHE A 79 -5.65 1.48 4.45
N ALA A 80 -6.68 2.04 5.09
CA ALA A 80 -6.85 3.48 5.16
C ALA A 80 -5.65 4.16 5.83
N ALA A 81 -5.00 5.06 5.11
CA ALA A 81 -3.86 5.82 5.59
C ALA A 81 -3.62 7.05 4.70
N GLU A 82 -3.08 8.12 5.28
CA GLU A 82 -2.35 9.11 4.53
C GLU A 82 -0.96 8.54 4.16
N SER A 83 -0.55 8.57 2.87
CA SER A 83 0.58 7.76 2.38
C SER A 83 1.61 8.51 1.51
N HIS A 84 1.46 9.82 1.29
CA HIS A 84 2.38 10.58 0.45
C HIS A 84 3.46 11.25 1.28
N VAL A 85 4.73 10.79 1.15
CA VAL A 85 5.86 11.28 1.95
C VAL A 85 6.01 12.80 1.86
N ASP A 86 6.01 13.40 0.64
CA ASP A 86 6.22 14.84 0.47
C ASP A 86 5.11 15.66 1.15
N ARG A 87 3.86 15.19 1.11
CA ARG A 87 2.74 15.82 1.84
C ARG A 87 2.93 15.69 3.35
N SER A 88 3.54 14.62 3.83
CA SER A 88 3.81 14.45 5.27
C SER A 88 4.82 15.48 5.81
N ILE A 89 5.74 15.95 4.95
CA ILE A 89 6.73 16.97 5.33
C ILE A 89 6.05 18.33 5.51
N THR A 90 5.09 18.67 4.64
CA THR A 90 4.40 19.96 4.67
C THR A 90 3.19 20.02 5.60
N GLY A 91 2.56 18.87 5.90
CA GLY A 91 1.36 18.77 6.73
C GLY A 91 1.34 17.48 7.57
N PRO A 92 2.24 17.31 8.56
CA PRO A 92 2.38 16.04 9.29
C PRO A 92 1.18 15.69 10.18
N GLN A 93 0.40 16.68 10.62
CA GLN A 93 -0.69 16.49 11.58
C GLN A 93 -1.75 15.52 11.06
N ILE A 94 -2.14 15.60 9.79
CA ILE A 94 -3.16 14.72 9.22
C ILE A 94 -2.69 13.25 9.19
N PHE A 95 -1.38 13.00 9.05
CA PHE A 95 -0.80 11.66 9.10
C PHE A 95 -0.92 11.06 10.50
N VAL A 96 -0.64 11.83 11.55
CA VAL A 96 -0.84 11.37 12.94
C VAL A 96 -2.32 11.12 13.19
N GLN A 97 -3.20 12.04 12.79
CA GLN A 97 -4.64 11.91 13.00
C GLN A 97 -5.20 10.66 12.29
N THR A 98 -4.89 10.47 11.02
CA THR A 98 -5.43 9.35 10.25
C THR A 98 -4.75 8.04 10.62
N ASN A 99 -3.40 8.01 10.57
CA ASN A 99 -2.68 6.75 10.66
C ASN A 99 -2.57 6.22 12.08
N VAL A 100 -2.52 7.09 13.10
CA VAL A 100 -2.37 6.69 14.51
C VAL A 100 -3.72 6.70 15.21
N VAL A 101 -4.41 7.84 15.25
CA VAL A 101 -5.68 7.99 15.97
C VAL A 101 -6.79 7.19 15.29
N GLY A 102 -6.90 7.26 13.95
CA GLY A 102 -7.88 6.47 13.21
C GLY A 102 -7.68 4.96 13.40
N THR A 103 -6.42 4.49 13.40
CA THR A 103 -6.11 3.07 13.71
C THR A 103 -6.54 2.70 15.12
N GLN A 104 -6.27 3.56 16.11
CA GLN A 104 -6.68 3.31 17.50
C GLN A 104 -8.21 3.21 17.64
N ILE A 105 -8.98 4.07 16.97
CA ILE A 105 -10.45 4.02 16.97
C ILE A 105 -10.97 2.69 16.39
N LEU A 106 -10.39 2.23 15.29
CA LEU A 106 -10.73 0.92 14.71
C LEU A 106 -10.41 -0.24 15.66
N LEU A 107 -9.28 -0.19 16.36
CA LEU A 107 -8.89 -1.21 17.33
C LEU A 107 -9.79 -1.24 18.53
N ASP A 108 -10.23 -0.08 19.09
CA ASP A 108 -11.18 0.00 20.18
C ASP A 108 -12.52 -0.65 19.81
N ALA A 109 -13.02 -0.36 18.62
CA ALA A 109 -14.25 -0.98 18.12
C ALA A 109 -14.05 -2.48 17.90
N ALA A 110 -12.90 -2.91 17.34
CA ALA A 110 -12.60 -4.32 17.13
C ALA A 110 -12.54 -5.13 18.45
N VAL A 111 -12.00 -4.55 19.52
CA VAL A 111 -12.01 -5.16 20.87
C VAL A 111 -13.44 -5.25 21.39
N ARG A 112 -14.23 -4.15 21.31
CA ARG A 112 -15.60 -4.08 21.82
C ARG A 112 -16.53 -5.10 21.16
N HIS A 113 -16.32 -5.36 19.87
CA HIS A 113 -17.15 -6.28 19.07
C HIS A 113 -16.51 -7.66 18.86
N GLU A 114 -15.42 -7.97 19.59
CA GLU A 114 -14.74 -9.28 19.59
C GLU A 114 -14.38 -9.77 18.17
N VAL A 115 -13.86 -8.86 17.33
CA VAL A 115 -13.44 -9.17 15.96
C VAL A 115 -12.44 -10.31 15.94
N LYS A 116 -12.65 -11.30 15.08
CA LYS A 116 -11.85 -12.55 15.02
C LYS A 116 -10.46 -12.35 14.47
N ARG A 117 -10.26 -11.31 13.63
CA ARG A 117 -8.95 -10.95 13.05
C ARG A 117 -8.91 -9.47 12.69
N PHE A 118 -7.84 -8.79 13.08
CA PHE A 118 -7.51 -7.44 12.63
C PHE A 118 -6.18 -7.48 11.89
N HIS A 119 -6.17 -7.19 10.59
CA HIS A 119 -4.94 -7.10 9.80
C HIS A 119 -4.63 -5.66 9.44
N HIS A 120 -3.44 -5.20 9.84
CA HIS A 120 -2.93 -3.87 9.56
C HIS A 120 -1.93 -3.88 8.42
N ILE A 121 -2.17 -3.06 7.40
CA ILE A 121 -1.24 -2.87 6.28
C ILE A 121 -0.27 -1.76 6.64
N SER A 122 1.02 -2.09 6.73
CA SER A 122 2.11 -1.17 6.99
C SER A 122 3.11 -1.14 5.82
N THR A 123 4.29 -0.60 6.05
CA THR A 123 5.29 -0.33 5.02
C THR A 123 6.69 -0.68 5.53
N ASP A 124 7.59 -1.03 4.64
CA ASP A 124 9.01 -1.21 4.91
C ASP A 124 9.73 0.10 5.32
N GLU A 125 9.14 1.25 5.00
CA GLU A 125 9.68 2.56 5.38
C GLU A 125 9.80 2.75 6.90
N VAL A 126 9.11 1.94 7.71
CA VAL A 126 9.23 1.97 9.18
C VAL A 126 10.62 1.52 9.67
N TYR A 127 11.35 0.75 8.86
CA TYR A 127 12.70 0.26 9.19
C TYR A 127 13.83 1.23 8.85
N GLY A 128 13.52 2.37 8.21
CA GLY A 128 14.49 3.39 7.82
C GLY A 128 15.17 3.11 6.49
N SER A 129 16.47 3.38 6.39
CA SER A 129 17.25 3.25 5.16
C SER A 129 18.38 2.24 5.29
N LEU A 130 18.72 1.59 4.18
CA LEU A 130 19.90 0.76 4.02
C LEU A 130 20.93 1.48 3.14
N GLU A 131 22.22 1.17 3.35
CA GLU A 131 23.30 1.63 2.47
C GLU A 131 23.28 0.83 1.16
N LEU A 132 23.76 1.45 0.06
CA LEU A 132 23.74 0.83 -1.26
C LEU A 132 24.63 -0.41 -1.38
N ASP A 133 25.76 -0.41 -0.69
CA ASP A 133 26.75 -1.48 -0.67
C ASP A 133 26.49 -2.53 0.42
N SER A 134 25.46 -2.33 1.25
CA SER A 134 25.07 -3.29 2.28
C SER A 134 24.35 -4.50 1.68
N HIS A 135 24.58 -5.67 2.26
CA HIS A 135 23.78 -6.88 2.00
C HIS A 135 22.61 -7.07 2.96
N GLU A 136 22.44 -6.13 3.91
CA GLU A 136 21.33 -6.18 4.86
C GLU A 136 19.99 -6.03 4.16
N ARG A 137 18.96 -6.64 4.76
CA ARG A 137 17.57 -6.52 4.37
C ARG A 137 16.71 -6.25 5.61
N PHE A 138 15.56 -5.62 5.41
CA PHE A 138 14.56 -5.43 6.46
C PHE A 138 13.88 -6.75 6.77
N HIS A 139 13.80 -7.07 8.04
CA HIS A 139 13.13 -8.26 8.57
C HIS A 139 12.39 -7.89 9.86
N GLU A 140 11.49 -8.73 10.31
CA GLU A 140 10.56 -8.43 11.41
C GLU A 140 11.23 -8.13 12.76
N ALA A 141 12.43 -8.66 12.99
CA ALA A 141 13.20 -8.40 14.23
C ALA A 141 14.06 -7.12 14.17
N ARG A 142 14.11 -6.42 13.02
CA ARG A 142 14.83 -5.16 12.90
C ARG A 142 14.11 -4.06 13.67
N LYS A 143 14.86 -3.23 14.37
CA LYS A 143 14.31 -2.04 15.05
C LYS A 143 13.79 -1.04 14.03
N TYR A 144 12.67 -0.40 14.33
CA TYR A 144 12.15 0.72 13.54
C TYR A 144 13.05 1.94 13.65
N ASP A 145 13.32 2.59 12.52
CA ASP A 145 14.09 3.84 12.38
C ASP A 145 13.43 4.74 11.32
N PRO A 146 12.13 5.12 11.49
CA PRO A 146 11.40 5.86 10.49
C PRO A 146 11.99 7.26 10.29
N ARG A 147 12.19 7.69 9.02
CA ARG A 147 12.90 8.94 8.67
C ARG A 147 12.01 10.01 8.04
N SER A 148 10.70 9.78 7.97
CA SER A 148 9.71 10.76 7.52
C SER A 148 8.52 10.81 8.48
N PRO A 149 7.74 11.94 8.52
CA PRO A 149 6.51 11.98 9.31
C PRO A 149 5.51 10.89 8.92
N TYR A 150 5.44 10.52 7.64
CA TYR A 150 4.65 9.38 7.17
C TYR A 150 5.11 8.06 7.80
N SER A 151 6.38 7.69 7.61
CA SER A 151 6.90 6.43 8.16
C SER A 151 6.83 6.38 9.68
N ALA A 152 7.06 7.52 10.37
CA ALA A 152 6.89 7.64 11.82
C ALA A 152 5.45 7.40 12.27
N SER A 153 4.45 7.93 11.51
CA SER A 153 3.04 7.69 11.81
C SER A 153 2.64 6.22 11.61
N LYS A 154 3.19 5.55 10.58
CA LYS A 154 2.97 4.12 10.36
C LYS A 154 3.63 3.27 11.45
N ALA A 155 4.87 3.58 11.85
CA ALA A 155 5.54 2.92 12.98
C ALA A 155 4.74 3.08 14.29
N GLY A 156 4.19 4.27 14.54
CA GLY A 156 3.30 4.52 15.68
C GLY A 156 2.04 3.67 15.65
N ALA A 157 1.41 3.54 14.47
CA ALA A 157 0.25 2.68 14.27
C ALA A 157 0.58 1.19 14.52
N ASP A 158 1.71 0.69 13.97
CA ASP A 158 2.17 -0.68 14.18
C ASP A 158 2.34 -0.99 15.68
N HIS A 159 2.96 -0.08 16.43
CA HIS A 159 3.13 -0.25 17.87
C HIS A 159 1.80 -0.26 18.64
N ILE A 160 0.81 0.56 18.24
CA ILE A 160 -0.52 0.53 18.85
C ILE A 160 -1.22 -0.77 18.53
N VAL A 161 -1.16 -1.27 17.30
CA VAL A 161 -1.75 -2.56 16.91
C VAL A 161 -1.20 -3.70 17.77
N LEU A 162 0.13 -3.76 17.95
CA LEU A 162 0.76 -4.78 18.80
C LEU A 162 0.41 -4.59 20.29
N ALA A 163 0.29 -3.35 20.78
CA ALA A 163 -0.13 -3.07 22.14
C ALA A 163 -1.55 -3.60 22.42
N TYR A 164 -2.47 -3.48 21.46
CA TYR A 164 -3.83 -4.04 21.59
C TYR A 164 -3.83 -5.58 21.64
N HIS A 165 -2.94 -6.22 20.88
CA HIS A 165 -2.74 -7.67 21.02
C HIS A 165 -2.26 -8.06 22.42
N HIS A 166 -1.23 -7.38 22.93
CA HIS A 166 -0.67 -7.70 24.24
C HIS A 166 -1.65 -7.40 25.40
N THR A 167 -2.36 -6.28 25.32
CA THR A 167 -3.23 -5.81 26.41
C THR A 167 -4.62 -6.46 26.38
N TYR A 168 -5.26 -6.45 25.20
CA TYR A 168 -6.66 -6.88 25.06
C TYR A 168 -6.82 -8.25 24.40
N LYS A 169 -5.71 -8.90 24.00
CA LYS A 169 -5.70 -10.19 23.30
C LYS A 169 -6.42 -10.16 21.95
N LEU A 170 -6.56 -8.97 21.35
CA LEU A 170 -7.11 -8.86 20.02
C LEU A 170 -6.24 -9.66 19.04
N PRO A 171 -6.80 -10.54 18.18
CA PRO A 171 -6.03 -11.33 17.22
C PRO A 171 -5.57 -10.47 16.05
N VAL A 172 -4.46 -9.75 16.21
CA VAL A 172 -3.92 -8.86 15.19
C VAL A 172 -2.84 -9.54 14.33
N THR A 173 -2.64 -9.04 13.13
CA THR A 173 -1.45 -9.31 12.31
C THR A 173 -1.05 -8.02 11.59
N ILE A 174 0.23 -7.86 11.26
CA ILE A 174 0.76 -6.72 10.51
C ILE A 174 1.49 -7.24 9.26
N SER A 175 1.38 -6.54 8.13
CA SER A 175 2.28 -6.72 6.99
C SER A 175 3.05 -5.45 6.70
N ASN A 176 4.39 -5.53 6.70
CA ASN A 176 5.27 -4.48 6.22
C ASN A 176 5.64 -4.80 4.77
N CYS A 177 5.00 -4.11 3.82
CA CYS A 177 5.22 -4.40 2.40
C CYS A 177 6.22 -3.45 1.75
N SER A 178 6.91 -3.95 0.73
CA SER A 178 7.76 -3.14 -0.15
C SER A 178 6.93 -2.30 -1.14
N ASN A 179 7.60 -1.59 -2.05
CA ASN A 179 6.95 -0.69 -2.99
C ASN A 179 5.99 -1.43 -3.93
N ASN A 180 4.70 -1.27 -3.71
CA ASN A 180 3.68 -1.86 -4.56
C ASN A 180 3.55 -1.13 -5.89
N PHE A 181 3.27 -1.88 -6.97
CA PHE A 181 2.94 -1.35 -8.29
C PHE A 181 1.87 -2.22 -8.98
N GLY A 182 1.15 -1.64 -9.93
CA GLY A 182 0.10 -2.35 -10.66
C GLY A 182 -1.06 -1.44 -11.10
N PRO A 183 -2.18 -2.03 -11.55
CA PRO A 183 -3.40 -1.32 -11.90
C PRO A 183 -3.95 -0.46 -10.75
N TYR A 184 -4.56 0.69 -11.09
CA TYR A 184 -5.19 1.62 -10.14
C TYR A 184 -4.22 2.35 -9.18
N GLN A 185 -2.90 2.24 -9.35
CA GLN A 185 -1.97 3.04 -8.56
C GLN A 185 -2.07 4.51 -8.96
N TYR A 186 -2.24 5.39 -7.93
CA TYR A 186 -2.49 6.81 -8.16
C TYR A 186 -1.33 7.47 -8.96
N PRO A 187 -1.63 8.32 -9.98
CA PRO A 187 -0.64 8.79 -10.95
C PRO A 187 0.45 9.73 -10.42
N GLU A 188 0.51 9.99 -9.10
CA GLU A 188 1.63 10.71 -8.45
C GLU A 188 2.81 9.79 -8.12
N LYS A 189 2.60 8.46 -8.07
CA LYS A 189 3.64 7.49 -7.75
C LYS A 189 4.53 7.21 -8.95
N LEU A 190 5.79 6.83 -8.72
CA LEU A 190 6.86 6.78 -9.73
C LEU A 190 6.45 6.11 -11.05
N ILE A 191 6.02 4.85 -11.00
CA ILE A 191 5.69 4.09 -12.24
C ILE A 191 4.54 4.74 -13.00
N PRO A 192 3.35 4.96 -12.42
CA PRO A 192 2.26 5.58 -13.17
C PRO A 192 2.54 7.04 -13.55
N PHE A 193 3.28 7.79 -12.74
CA PHE A 193 3.68 9.16 -13.06
C PHE A 193 4.55 9.20 -14.32
N PHE A 194 5.54 8.30 -14.40
CA PHE A 194 6.43 8.23 -15.57
C PHE A 194 5.67 7.77 -16.81
N VAL A 195 4.90 6.69 -16.71
CA VAL A 195 4.11 6.17 -17.83
C VAL A 195 3.16 7.24 -18.38
N THR A 196 2.39 7.90 -17.50
CA THR A 196 1.41 8.92 -17.92
C THR A 196 2.07 10.19 -18.47
N ASN A 197 3.27 10.57 -17.97
CA ASN A 197 4.05 11.66 -18.56
C ASN A 197 4.55 11.31 -19.96
N LEU A 198 5.05 10.09 -20.16
CA LEU A 198 5.54 9.64 -21.47
C LEU A 198 4.41 9.50 -22.51
N ILE A 199 3.20 9.12 -22.09
CA ILE A 199 2.00 9.17 -22.96
C ILE A 199 1.73 10.62 -23.39
N ASP A 200 1.86 11.58 -22.47
CA ASP A 200 1.71 13.02 -22.76
C ASP A 200 2.93 13.63 -23.45
N ASN A 201 3.93 12.82 -23.86
CA ASN A 201 5.19 13.26 -24.46
C ASN A 201 5.99 14.24 -23.57
N LYS A 202 5.89 14.09 -22.24
CA LYS A 202 6.61 14.88 -21.24
C LYS A 202 7.79 14.11 -20.69
N LYS A 203 8.84 14.86 -20.24
CA LYS A 203 9.98 14.27 -19.53
C LYS A 203 9.59 13.71 -18.18
N VAL A 204 10.38 12.73 -17.71
CA VAL A 204 10.23 12.10 -16.41
C VAL A 204 11.34 12.57 -15.46
N PRO A 205 11.00 13.04 -14.24
CA PRO A 205 11.99 13.54 -13.28
C PRO A 205 12.70 12.40 -12.57
N VAL A 206 14.02 12.39 -12.60
CA VAL A 206 14.87 11.48 -11.83
C VAL A 206 15.55 12.29 -10.73
N TYR A 207 15.29 11.93 -9.47
CA TYR A 207 15.86 12.61 -8.31
C TYR A 207 17.35 12.29 -8.14
N GLY A 208 18.16 13.32 -7.90
CA GLY A 208 19.59 13.22 -7.61
C GLY A 208 20.35 12.46 -8.70
N ASP A 209 21.07 11.42 -8.33
CA ASP A 209 21.85 10.54 -9.22
C ASP A 209 21.03 9.37 -9.81
N GLY A 210 19.79 9.20 -9.37
CA GLY A 210 18.91 8.10 -9.78
C GLY A 210 19.25 6.73 -9.19
N LEU A 211 20.24 6.62 -8.29
CA LEU A 211 20.72 5.37 -7.74
C LEU A 211 19.92 4.89 -6.49
N TYR A 212 18.83 5.56 -6.17
CA TYR A 212 17.92 5.11 -5.11
C TYR A 212 17.32 3.76 -5.47
N VAL A 213 17.47 2.76 -4.59
CA VAL A 213 17.00 1.40 -4.82
C VAL A 213 15.68 1.17 -4.08
N ARG A 214 14.73 0.55 -4.77
CA ARG A 214 13.46 0.08 -4.19
C ARG A 214 13.25 -1.39 -4.52
N ASP A 215 12.66 -2.11 -3.58
CA ASP A 215 12.14 -3.45 -3.83
C ASP A 215 10.70 -3.32 -4.33
N TRP A 216 10.39 -3.94 -5.47
CA TRP A 216 9.11 -3.77 -6.17
C TRP A 216 8.25 -5.02 -6.07
N LEU A 217 7.03 -4.83 -5.56
CA LEU A 217 6.05 -5.90 -5.34
C LEU A 217 4.81 -5.65 -6.21
N HIS A 218 4.42 -6.62 -7.04
CA HIS A 218 3.16 -6.52 -7.78
C HIS A 218 1.98 -6.58 -6.80
N VAL A 219 0.99 -5.70 -6.98
CA VAL A 219 -0.12 -5.54 -6.03
C VAL A 219 -0.94 -6.81 -5.84
N GLU A 220 -1.08 -7.66 -6.87
CA GLU A 220 -1.78 -8.93 -6.76
C GLU A 220 -1.02 -9.94 -5.88
N ASP A 221 0.32 -9.94 -5.91
CA ASP A 221 1.13 -10.76 -5.00
C ASP A 221 0.99 -10.27 -3.55
N HIS A 222 0.86 -8.97 -3.33
CA HIS A 222 0.56 -8.43 -2.00
C HIS A 222 -0.85 -8.87 -1.53
N CYS A 223 -1.88 -8.81 -2.39
CA CYS A 223 -3.22 -9.29 -2.04
C CYS A 223 -3.21 -10.78 -1.65
N ARG A 224 -2.43 -11.61 -2.36
CA ARG A 224 -2.23 -13.03 -2.00
C ARG A 224 -1.52 -13.21 -0.66
N ALA A 225 -0.53 -12.36 -0.35
CA ALA A 225 0.14 -12.37 0.96
C ALA A 225 -0.86 -12.06 2.08
N ILE A 226 -1.68 -11.03 1.90
CA ILE A 226 -2.72 -10.64 2.86
C ILE A 226 -3.71 -11.80 3.08
N ASP A 227 -4.19 -12.44 2.02
CA ASP A 227 -5.10 -13.60 2.13
C ASP A 227 -4.47 -14.73 2.96
N LEU A 228 -3.22 -15.10 2.69
CA LEU A 228 -2.51 -16.12 3.47
C LEU A 228 -2.29 -15.70 4.93
N ILE A 229 -1.99 -14.43 5.20
CA ILE A 229 -1.84 -13.92 6.56
C ILE A 229 -3.19 -13.96 7.29
N LEU A 230 -4.29 -13.59 6.64
CA LEU A 230 -5.63 -13.64 7.23
C LEU A 230 -6.05 -15.08 7.59
N THR A 231 -5.74 -16.03 6.71
CA THR A 231 -6.19 -17.42 6.83
C THR A 231 -5.27 -18.31 7.67
N LYS A 232 -3.95 -18.07 7.63
CA LYS A 232 -2.92 -18.94 8.24
C LYS A 232 -1.95 -18.22 9.17
N GLY A 233 -1.88 -16.88 9.10
CA GLY A 233 -0.94 -16.10 9.90
C GLY A 233 -1.23 -16.20 11.40
N LYS A 234 -0.17 -16.20 12.20
CA LYS A 234 -0.28 -16.29 13.67
C LYS A 234 -0.67 -14.93 14.25
N PRO A 235 -1.66 -14.86 15.16
CA PRO A 235 -1.97 -13.63 15.87
C PRO A 235 -0.77 -13.08 16.64
N GLY A 236 -0.60 -11.77 16.62
CA GLY A 236 0.52 -11.06 17.24
C GLY A 236 1.77 -10.94 16.35
N GLU A 237 1.78 -11.58 15.18
CA GLU A 237 2.94 -11.59 14.30
C GLU A 237 2.90 -10.50 13.23
N THR A 238 4.10 -10.01 12.92
CA THR A 238 4.37 -9.17 11.74
C THR A 238 4.98 -10.03 10.64
N TYR A 239 4.65 -9.73 9.38
CA TYR A 239 5.20 -10.38 8.20
C TYR A 239 5.74 -9.33 7.22
N CYS A 240 7.02 -9.43 6.88
CA CYS A 240 7.63 -8.65 5.80
C CYS A 240 7.24 -9.24 4.44
N VAL A 241 6.75 -8.40 3.52
CA VAL A 241 6.26 -8.83 2.20
C VAL A 241 7.00 -8.07 1.12
N GLY A 242 8.02 -8.69 0.53
CA GLY A 242 8.89 -8.11 -0.51
C GLY A 242 8.75 -8.81 -1.85
N GLY A 243 9.00 -8.07 -2.92
CA GLY A 243 8.92 -8.61 -4.29
C GLY A 243 10.20 -9.31 -4.76
N ASN A 244 11.29 -9.27 -3.99
CA ASN A 244 12.64 -9.71 -4.39
C ASN A 244 13.11 -9.04 -5.69
N ALA A 245 12.72 -7.79 -5.92
CA ALA A 245 13.00 -7.01 -7.13
C ALA A 245 13.62 -5.66 -6.77
N GLU A 246 14.84 -5.69 -6.24
CA GLU A 246 15.64 -4.51 -5.91
C GLU A 246 16.15 -3.84 -7.19
N ILE A 247 15.63 -2.67 -7.52
CA ILE A 247 15.94 -1.97 -8.78
C ILE A 247 16.26 -0.51 -8.50
N PRO A 248 17.40 0.02 -8.99
CA PRO A 248 17.69 1.45 -8.97
C PRO A 248 16.66 2.24 -9.80
N ASN A 249 16.26 3.41 -9.31
CA ASN A 249 15.26 4.24 -9.99
C ASN A 249 15.66 4.59 -11.44
N ILE A 250 16.95 4.82 -11.72
CA ILE A 250 17.43 5.09 -13.08
C ILE A 250 17.27 3.86 -14.00
N GLU A 251 17.50 2.65 -13.49
CA GLU A 251 17.30 1.42 -14.24
C GLU A 251 15.81 1.18 -14.52
N LEU A 252 14.95 1.36 -13.53
CA LEU A 252 13.51 1.32 -13.69
C LEU A 252 13.04 2.35 -14.73
N THR A 253 13.56 3.57 -14.68
CA THR A 253 13.26 4.62 -15.67
C THR A 253 13.60 4.15 -17.08
N ARG A 254 14.79 3.59 -17.30
CA ARG A 254 15.21 3.04 -18.60
C ARG A 254 14.32 1.91 -19.08
N LYS A 255 13.89 1.01 -18.17
CA LYS A 255 12.94 -0.05 -18.50
C LYS A 255 11.59 0.52 -18.97
N ILE A 256 11.06 1.53 -18.29
CA ILE A 256 9.79 2.20 -18.67
C ILE A 256 9.97 2.91 -20.02
N LEU A 257 11.03 3.68 -20.22
CA LEU A 257 11.34 4.34 -21.49
C LEU A 257 11.36 3.33 -22.65
N LYS A 258 12.06 2.22 -22.48
CA LYS A 258 12.14 1.15 -23.50
C LYS A 258 10.75 0.58 -23.82
N LEU A 259 9.91 0.31 -22.82
CA LEU A 259 8.55 -0.19 -23.03
C LEU A 259 7.66 0.82 -23.74
N MET A 260 7.92 2.13 -23.56
CA MET A 260 7.19 3.22 -24.17
C MET A 260 7.77 3.65 -25.55
N GLY A 261 8.85 3.00 -26.03
CA GLY A 261 9.52 3.38 -27.28
C GLY A 261 10.16 4.78 -27.24
N LYS A 262 10.66 5.20 -26.05
CA LYS A 262 11.29 6.50 -25.81
C LYS A 262 12.78 6.35 -25.49
N GLY A 263 13.57 7.37 -25.78
CA GLY A 263 14.99 7.45 -25.47
C GLY A 263 15.29 8.19 -24.16
N GLU A 264 16.58 8.25 -23.80
CA GLU A 264 17.04 8.92 -22.56
C GLU A 264 16.87 10.45 -22.59
N GLU A 265 16.62 11.07 -23.74
CA GLU A 265 16.27 12.49 -23.87
C GLU A 265 14.99 12.88 -23.11
N PHE A 266 14.17 11.89 -22.75
CA PHE A 266 13.01 12.07 -21.89
C PHE A 266 13.34 12.08 -20.39
N ILE A 267 14.57 11.79 -19.98
CA ILE A 267 15.00 11.93 -18.57
C ILE A 267 15.29 13.41 -18.27
N ALA A 268 14.79 13.87 -17.12
CA ALA A 268 15.16 15.15 -16.54
C ALA A 268 15.67 14.92 -15.12
N TYR A 269 16.97 15.10 -14.88
CA TYR A 269 17.51 15.06 -13.52
C TYR A 269 17.04 16.28 -12.73
N VAL A 270 16.54 16.07 -11.52
CA VAL A 270 16.01 17.11 -10.63
C VAL A 270 16.68 17.06 -9.27
N THR A 271 16.62 18.17 -8.55
CA THR A 271 17.13 18.26 -7.17
C THR A 271 16.45 17.21 -6.29
N ASP A 272 17.24 16.57 -5.44
CA ASP A 272 16.74 15.55 -4.52
C ASP A 272 15.93 16.16 -3.38
N ARG A 273 15.05 15.33 -2.79
CA ARG A 273 14.22 15.72 -1.65
C ARG A 273 14.95 15.49 -0.30
N PRO A 274 14.68 16.29 0.74
CA PRO A 274 15.19 16.03 2.07
C PRO A 274 14.75 14.67 2.63
N GLY A 275 15.65 13.98 3.32
CA GLY A 275 15.34 12.71 3.98
C GLY A 275 15.03 11.55 3.04
N HIS A 276 15.54 11.57 1.82
CA HIS A 276 15.32 10.54 0.83
C HIS A 276 16.15 9.29 1.15
N ASP A 277 15.50 8.25 1.64
CA ASP A 277 16.13 6.97 1.99
C ASP A 277 16.76 6.30 0.78
N ARG A 278 18.00 5.83 0.95
CA ARG A 278 18.85 5.42 -0.16
C ARG A 278 18.47 4.06 -0.74
N ARG A 279 18.16 3.07 0.10
CA ARG A 279 17.81 1.72 -0.34
C ARG A 279 16.78 1.09 0.59
N TYR A 280 15.79 0.42 -0.01
CA TYR A 280 14.85 -0.49 0.63
C TYR A 280 15.01 -1.88 0.04
N ALA A 281 15.07 -2.88 0.90
CA ALA A 281 15.13 -4.29 0.53
C ALA A 281 14.50 -5.12 1.65
N ILE A 282 13.58 -6.00 1.32
CA ILE A 282 12.89 -6.86 2.29
C ILE A 282 13.44 -8.29 2.24
N ASP A 283 13.60 -8.89 3.42
CA ASP A 283 13.72 -10.33 3.60
C ASP A 283 12.31 -10.89 3.88
N ALA A 284 11.74 -11.57 2.90
CA ALA A 284 10.43 -12.21 3.00
C ALA A 284 10.50 -13.66 3.50
N SER A 285 11.63 -14.12 4.01
CA SER A 285 11.86 -15.53 4.40
C SER A 285 10.83 -16.05 5.41
N LYS A 286 10.37 -15.20 6.33
CA LYS A 286 9.38 -15.61 7.34
C LYS A 286 8.05 -15.99 6.71
N ILE A 287 7.47 -15.11 5.86
CA ILE A 287 6.19 -15.41 5.20
C ILE A 287 6.34 -16.57 4.21
N GLU A 288 7.51 -16.71 3.55
CA GLU A 288 7.80 -17.85 2.67
C GLU A 288 7.81 -19.16 3.45
N ASN A 289 8.53 -19.22 4.57
CA ASN A 289 8.71 -20.44 5.36
C ASN A 289 7.47 -20.81 6.17
N GLU A 290 6.77 -19.83 6.76
CA GLU A 290 5.63 -20.10 7.64
C GLU A 290 4.32 -20.27 6.87
N LEU A 291 4.10 -19.51 5.80
CA LEU A 291 2.83 -19.48 5.07
C LEU A 291 2.91 -20.03 3.64
N GLY A 292 4.12 -20.35 3.15
CA GLY A 292 4.33 -20.85 1.79
C GLY A 292 4.09 -19.80 0.70
N TRP A 293 4.13 -18.49 1.06
CA TRP A 293 3.95 -17.42 0.10
C TRP A 293 5.26 -17.17 -0.67
N LYS A 294 5.11 -16.88 -1.97
CA LYS A 294 6.20 -16.36 -2.84
C LYS A 294 5.59 -15.43 -3.88
N PRO A 295 6.30 -14.37 -4.33
CA PRO A 295 5.83 -13.60 -5.46
C PRO A 295 5.70 -14.49 -6.69
N MET A 296 4.59 -14.35 -7.42
CA MET A 296 4.30 -15.12 -8.65
C MET A 296 4.56 -14.30 -9.91
N HIS A 297 4.56 -12.98 -9.78
CA HIS A 297 4.76 -12.07 -10.90
C HIS A 297 6.23 -11.71 -11.04
N GLY A 298 6.89 -12.16 -12.12
CA GLY A 298 8.21 -11.67 -12.49
C GLY A 298 8.15 -10.18 -12.82
N PHE A 299 9.09 -9.38 -12.28
CA PHE A 299 9.05 -7.92 -12.33
C PHE A 299 8.87 -7.37 -13.76
N ASP A 300 9.69 -7.80 -14.71
CA ASP A 300 9.67 -7.23 -16.07
C ASP A 300 8.35 -7.50 -16.81
N GLU A 301 7.75 -8.68 -16.60
CA GLU A 301 6.44 -8.99 -17.18
C GLU A 301 5.32 -8.19 -16.49
N ALA A 302 5.35 -8.08 -15.18
CA ALA A 302 4.39 -7.31 -14.41
C ALA A 302 4.48 -5.81 -14.75
N LEU A 303 5.69 -5.28 -14.91
CA LEU A 303 5.91 -3.90 -15.36
C LEU A 303 5.32 -3.67 -16.76
N ARG A 304 5.57 -4.58 -17.70
CA ARG A 304 5.02 -4.50 -19.06
C ARG A 304 3.48 -4.49 -19.05
N LYS A 305 2.86 -5.37 -18.26
CA LYS A 305 1.39 -5.41 -18.08
C LYS A 305 0.87 -4.11 -17.44
N THR A 306 1.56 -3.59 -16.45
CA THR A 306 1.21 -2.33 -15.80
C THR A 306 1.28 -1.15 -16.77
N VAL A 307 2.35 -1.04 -17.56
CA VAL A 307 2.47 0.00 -18.60
C VAL A 307 1.32 -0.09 -19.60
N ALA A 308 1.02 -1.29 -20.11
CA ALA A 308 -0.10 -1.52 -21.04
C ALA A 308 -1.43 -1.10 -20.42
N TRP A 309 -1.65 -1.45 -19.14
CA TRP A 309 -2.87 -1.04 -18.44
C TRP A 309 -3.07 0.48 -18.41
N TYR A 310 -2.02 1.28 -18.13
CA TYR A 310 -2.14 2.74 -18.16
C TYR A 310 -2.39 3.29 -19.57
N GLN A 311 -1.83 2.67 -20.61
CA GLN A 311 -2.11 3.04 -22.01
C GLN A 311 -3.57 2.76 -22.40
N GLU A 312 -4.14 1.64 -21.93
CA GLU A 312 -5.52 1.23 -22.24
C GLU A 312 -6.57 1.96 -21.39
N ASN A 313 -6.16 2.49 -20.23
CA ASN A 313 -7.08 3.11 -19.24
C ASN A 313 -6.84 4.62 -19.07
N GLU A 314 -6.61 5.35 -20.17
CA GLU A 314 -6.44 6.81 -20.11
C GLU A 314 -7.65 7.53 -19.52
N TRP A 315 -8.88 7.04 -19.74
CA TRP A 315 -10.13 7.55 -19.19
C TRP A 315 -10.08 7.61 -17.66
N TRP A 316 -9.37 6.68 -17.01
CA TRP A 316 -9.27 6.56 -15.56
C TRP A 316 -8.28 7.60 -14.99
N TRP A 317 -7.05 7.63 -15.47
CA TRP A 317 -6.00 8.47 -14.88
C TRP A 317 -5.98 9.92 -15.37
N ARG A 318 -6.49 10.24 -16.56
CA ARG A 318 -6.47 11.61 -17.09
C ARG A 318 -7.22 12.60 -16.21
N LYS A 319 -8.32 12.22 -15.60
CA LYS A 319 -9.06 13.07 -14.67
C LYS A 319 -8.31 13.27 -13.35
N LEU A 320 -7.66 12.22 -12.81
CA LEU A 320 -6.87 12.30 -11.60
C LEU A 320 -5.65 13.20 -11.78
N LYS A 321 -5.01 13.16 -12.95
CA LYS A 321 -3.83 13.96 -13.25
C LYS A 321 -4.12 15.47 -13.40
N ARG A 322 -5.37 15.86 -13.71
CA ARG A 322 -5.77 17.29 -13.78
C ARG A 322 -5.77 17.96 -12.41
N ASP A 323 -5.84 17.18 -11.35
CA ASP A 323 -5.86 17.68 -9.97
C ASP A 323 -4.46 17.82 -9.37
N PHE A 324 -3.39 17.43 -10.12
CA PHE A 324 -2.01 17.70 -9.75
C PHE A 324 -1.68 19.18 -10.05
N GLY A 325 -1.61 20.01 -9.02
CA GLY A 325 -1.22 21.43 -9.16
C GLY A 325 -2.32 22.43 -8.83
N LYS A 326 -3.40 21.98 -8.22
CA LYS A 326 -4.38 22.86 -7.56
C LYS A 326 -4.13 22.98 -6.08
#